data_afce74c604db20c1ea9f5bc616e4d0f3
#
_entry.id   afce74c604db20c1ea9f5bc616e4d0f3
#
_cell.length_a   1.000
_cell.length_b   1.000
_cell.length_c   1.000
_cell.angle_alpha   90.00
_cell.angle_beta   90.00
_cell.angle_gamma   90.00
#
_symmetry.space_group_name_H-M   'P 1'
#
loop_
_entity.id
_entity.type
_entity.pdbx_description
1 polymer ?
#
loop_
_entity_poly.entity_id
_entity_poly.type
_entity_poly.pdbx_seq_one_letter_code
_entity_poly.pdbx_strand_id
1 'polypeptide(L)'
;FNLIQKGLNTFANKRFNKGTLLIISLLVLGGGIKSSWHDDIRQWVSMPQSMLNEAKTIGELTRVDLGSQYFLLTAENEALLLEKDAKLSKQLAQRNITFKSLSQWISPLAEQKQLAEYLQHISADDYAVLNDIGVPNEKIQQNLTALSQGKPLTLSEALNTQLGQAWKMLYLGELAPNQVASIIKISQADSAIMQALANNRDIFWQDKRAYLNQAFKEAKEQAAWLKIISFVIAGLLLWKVFETKTSIRILFIPCISILGTIAIFGWIGLPIGLFSMFGLLLVSAIGIDYAVYMKTVNEEPSHKRITLTLAACTTLISFLLLAISSTPAVATFGISVSIGVIISLLTTLKLMR
;
A
#
# COMPACT_ATOMS: atom_id res chain seq x y z
N PHE A 1 28.80 -24.33 -29.72
CA PHE A 1 28.54 -23.00 -30.35
C PHE A 1 27.77 -23.17 -31.67
N ASN A 2 28.19 -24.04 -32.57
CA ASN A 2 27.56 -24.29 -33.88
C ASN A 2 26.07 -24.76 -33.78
N LEU A 3 25.69 -25.53 -32.77
CA LEU A 3 24.33 -25.98 -32.56
C LEU A 3 23.39 -24.83 -32.17
N ILE A 4 23.84 -23.93 -31.29
CA ILE A 4 23.07 -22.74 -30.86
C ILE A 4 22.87 -21.81 -32.04
N GLN A 5 23.94 -21.55 -32.81
CA GLN A 5 23.90 -20.73 -34.01
C GLN A 5 22.92 -21.28 -35.06
N LYS A 6 22.95 -22.60 -35.31
CA LYS A 6 22.04 -23.26 -36.24
C LYS A 6 20.58 -23.18 -35.77
N GLY A 7 20.33 -23.35 -34.46
CA GLY A 7 19.02 -23.20 -33.86
C GLY A 7 18.46 -21.79 -33.99
N LEU A 8 19.25 -20.77 -33.65
CA LEU A 8 18.85 -19.35 -33.74
C LEU A 8 18.57 -18.94 -35.22
N ASN A 9 19.38 -19.39 -36.15
CA ASN A 9 19.19 -19.12 -37.56
C ASN A 9 17.91 -19.80 -38.09
N THR A 10 17.65 -21.04 -37.71
CA THR A 10 16.42 -21.76 -38.07
C THR A 10 15.20 -21.06 -37.50
N PHE A 11 15.23 -20.67 -36.21
CA PHE A 11 14.15 -19.94 -35.56
C PHE A 11 13.90 -18.60 -36.26
N ALA A 12 14.92 -17.81 -36.48
CA ALA A 12 14.80 -16.51 -37.13
C ALA A 12 14.20 -16.62 -38.54
N ASN A 13 14.58 -17.62 -39.30
CA ASN A 13 14.16 -17.77 -40.71
C ASN A 13 12.77 -18.41 -40.89
N LYS A 14 12.26 -19.12 -39.92
CA LYS A 14 10.91 -19.74 -39.98
C LYS A 14 9.82 -18.66 -39.94
N ARG A 15 9.01 -18.55 -41.01
CA ARG A 15 7.84 -17.63 -41.01
C ARG A 15 6.71 -18.21 -40.12
N PHE A 16 6.09 -17.35 -39.33
CA PHE A 16 4.87 -17.73 -38.62
C PHE A 16 3.72 -17.88 -39.62
N ASN A 17 2.99 -18.97 -39.51
CA ASN A 17 1.77 -19.16 -40.28
C ASN A 17 0.67 -18.19 -39.78
N LYS A 18 -0.25 -17.75 -40.65
CA LYS A 18 -1.36 -16.86 -40.28
C LYS A 18 -2.15 -17.38 -39.08
N GLY A 19 -2.34 -18.71 -38.99
CA GLY A 19 -3.00 -19.37 -37.85
C GLY A 19 -2.25 -19.20 -36.54
N THR A 20 -0.91 -19.33 -36.52
CA THR A 20 -0.10 -19.11 -35.31
C THR A 20 -0.14 -17.66 -34.83
N LEU A 21 -0.13 -16.70 -35.76
CA LEU A 21 -0.26 -15.29 -35.42
C LEU A 21 -1.65 -14.97 -34.81
N LEU A 22 -2.70 -15.58 -35.35
CA LEU A 22 -4.05 -15.42 -34.82
C LEU A 22 -4.17 -16.00 -33.41
N ILE A 23 -3.61 -17.19 -33.16
CA ILE A 23 -3.60 -17.81 -31.82
C ILE A 23 -2.84 -16.93 -30.83
N ILE A 24 -1.65 -16.43 -31.18
CA ILE A 24 -0.86 -15.55 -30.33
C ILE A 24 -1.66 -14.27 -30.03
N SER A 25 -2.31 -13.66 -31.02
CA SER A 25 -3.13 -12.48 -30.83
C SER A 25 -4.30 -12.72 -29.88
N LEU A 26 -4.99 -13.85 -30.02
CA LEU A 26 -6.08 -14.25 -29.11
C LEU A 26 -5.60 -14.49 -27.68
N LEU A 27 -4.42 -15.12 -27.51
CA LEU A 27 -3.82 -15.31 -26.19
C LEU A 27 -3.42 -14.00 -25.55
N VAL A 28 -2.87 -13.06 -26.32
CA VAL A 28 -2.51 -11.72 -25.82
C VAL A 28 -3.75 -10.94 -25.43
N LEU A 29 -4.81 -10.96 -26.24
CA LEU A 29 -6.07 -10.30 -25.92
C LEU A 29 -6.75 -10.91 -24.69
N GLY A 30 -6.84 -12.23 -24.63
CA GLY A 30 -7.45 -12.95 -23.49
C GLY A 30 -6.71 -12.70 -22.18
N GLY A 31 -5.37 -12.70 -22.21
CA GLY A 31 -4.55 -12.39 -21.04
C GLY A 31 -4.65 -10.91 -20.63
N GLY A 32 -4.73 -9.99 -21.61
CA GLY A 32 -4.94 -8.59 -21.35
C GLY A 32 -6.27 -8.29 -20.64
N ILE A 33 -7.35 -8.96 -21.06
CA ILE A 33 -8.68 -8.83 -20.42
C ILE A 33 -8.67 -9.39 -18.99
N LYS A 34 -7.91 -10.47 -18.73
CA LYS A 34 -7.78 -11.08 -17.41
C LYS A 34 -6.81 -10.32 -16.48
N SER A 35 -6.05 -9.36 -16.99
CA SER A 35 -5.08 -8.63 -16.19
C SER A 35 -5.76 -7.82 -15.09
N SER A 36 -5.26 -7.95 -13.86
CA SER A 36 -5.71 -7.19 -12.70
C SER A 36 -4.70 -6.10 -12.35
N TRP A 37 -5.20 -4.91 -12.05
CA TRP A 37 -4.39 -3.74 -11.73
C TRP A 37 -4.65 -3.33 -10.29
N HIS A 38 -3.75 -3.70 -9.39
CA HIS A 38 -3.90 -3.45 -7.96
C HIS A 38 -2.61 -2.88 -7.38
N ASP A 39 -2.77 -1.86 -6.54
CA ASP A 39 -1.69 -1.26 -5.75
C ASP A 39 -2.09 -1.36 -4.27
N ASP A 40 -1.82 -2.49 -3.65
CA ASP A 40 -1.97 -2.67 -2.20
C ASP A 40 -0.58 -2.82 -1.58
N ILE A 41 -0.24 -1.91 -0.68
CA ILE A 41 1.04 -1.91 0.05
C ILE A 41 1.30 -3.22 0.78
N ARG A 42 0.26 -3.96 1.17
CA ARG A 42 0.39 -5.27 1.81
C ARG A 42 1.03 -6.31 0.92
N GLN A 43 0.87 -6.17 -0.40
CA GLN A 43 1.46 -7.08 -1.38
C GLN A 43 2.93 -6.80 -1.66
N TRP A 44 3.49 -5.72 -1.08
CA TRP A 44 4.86 -5.30 -1.37
C TRP A 44 5.87 -5.75 -0.33
N VAL A 45 5.38 -6.01 0.88
CA VAL A 45 6.23 -6.45 2.00
C VAL A 45 5.85 -7.87 2.37
N SER A 46 6.82 -8.76 2.33
CA SER A 46 6.67 -10.10 2.88
C SER A 46 6.79 -10.01 4.40
N MET A 47 5.68 -10.20 5.11
CA MET A 47 5.68 -10.33 6.55
C MET A 47 5.56 -11.81 6.91
N PRO A 48 6.47 -12.37 7.73
CA PRO A 48 6.36 -13.75 8.17
C PRO A 48 5.01 -14.02 8.84
N GLN A 49 4.42 -15.17 8.59
CA GLN A 49 3.10 -15.53 9.15
C GLN A 49 3.11 -15.54 10.69
N SER A 50 4.24 -15.89 11.31
CA SER A 50 4.43 -15.80 12.76
C SER A 50 4.20 -14.37 13.28
N MET A 51 4.82 -13.36 12.63
CA MET A 51 4.65 -11.95 13.01
C MET A 51 3.22 -11.45 12.79
N LEU A 52 2.57 -11.91 11.72
CA LEU A 52 1.16 -11.57 11.48
C LEU A 52 0.26 -12.16 12.57
N ASN A 53 0.50 -13.41 12.96
CA ASN A 53 -0.25 -14.07 14.02
C ASN A 53 0.01 -13.42 15.39
N GLU A 54 1.26 -13.09 15.71
CA GLU A 54 1.62 -12.35 16.92
C GLU A 54 0.94 -10.98 16.96
N ALA A 55 1.02 -10.21 15.86
CA ALA A 55 0.37 -8.91 15.77
C ALA A 55 -1.16 -9.02 15.94
N LYS A 56 -1.78 -10.06 15.39
CA LYS A 56 -3.21 -10.33 15.57
C LYS A 56 -3.53 -10.68 17.02
N THR A 57 -2.75 -11.55 17.65
CA THR A 57 -2.93 -11.93 19.07
C THR A 57 -2.75 -10.72 19.99
N ILE A 58 -1.73 -9.89 19.75
CA ILE A 58 -1.52 -8.64 20.50
C ILE A 58 -2.72 -7.70 20.31
N GLY A 59 -3.22 -7.55 19.08
CA GLY A 59 -4.39 -6.73 18.79
C GLY A 59 -5.64 -7.21 19.54
N GLU A 60 -5.88 -8.52 19.56
CA GLU A 60 -7.00 -9.15 20.27
C GLU A 60 -6.89 -8.97 21.80
N LEU A 61 -5.72 -9.21 22.37
CA LEU A 61 -5.47 -9.09 23.82
C LEU A 61 -5.54 -7.62 24.29
N THR A 62 -4.97 -6.71 23.55
CA THR A 62 -4.90 -5.29 23.93
C THR A 62 -6.11 -4.50 23.47
N ARG A 63 -6.95 -5.07 22.62
CA ARG A 63 -8.03 -4.38 21.88
C ARG A 63 -7.51 -3.14 21.13
N VAL A 64 -6.22 -3.14 20.82
CA VAL A 64 -5.56 -2.10 20.00
C VAL A 64 -5.30 -2.72 18.65
N ASP A 65 -6.08 -2.35 17.65
CA ASP A 65 -5.70 -2.65 16.27
C ASP A 65 -4.43 -1.83 15.95
N LEU A 66 -3.41 -2.53 15.45
CA LEU A 66 -2.21 -1.91 14.90
C LEU A 66 -2.50 -1.23 13.56
N GLY A 67 -3.79 -1.00 13.28
CA GLY A 67 -4.27 -0.34 12.08
C GLY A 67 -3.65 1.03 11.85
N SER A 68 -3.57 1.38 10.59
CA SER A 68 -3.02 2.66 10.12
C SER A 68 -4.04 3.81 10.18
N GLN A 69 -5.21 3.56 10.78
CA GLN A 69 -6.34 4.48 10.81
C GLN A 69 -6.47 5.14 12.17
N TYR A 70 -6.51 6.47 12.21
CA TYR A 70 -6.71 7.22 13.44
C TYR A 70 -7.21 8.65 13.16
N PHE A 71 -7.89 9.23 14.14
CA PHE A 71 -8.09 10.67 14.20
C PHE A 71 -6.96 11.33 14.99
N LEU A 72 -6.42 12.42 14.46
CA LEU A 72 -5.56 13.34 15.19
C LEU A 72 -6.43 14.50 15.68
N LEU A 73 -6.46 14.72 16.99
CA LEU A 73 -7.18 15.80 17.61
C LEU A 73 -6.17 16.84 18.11
N THR A 74 -6.51 18.12 17.96
CA THR A 74 -5.73 19.23 18.48
C THR A 74 -6.61 20.18 19.27
N ALA A 75 -6.06 20.79 20.33
CA ALA A 75 -6.74 21.77 21.16
C ALA A 75 -5.72 22.73 21.80
N GLU A 76 -6.21 23.84 22.34
CA GLU A 76 -5.37 24.84 23.00
C GLU A 76 -4.84 24.34 24.37
N ASN A 77 -5.56 23.42 25.02
CA ASN A 77 -5.20 22.84 26.30
C ASN A 77 -5.77 21.42 26.46
N GLU A 78 -5.29 20.71 27.48
CA GLU A 78 -5.70 19.32 27.79
C GLU A 78 -7.19 19.16 28.09
N ALA A 79 -7.82 20.14 28.74
CA ALA A 79 -9.25 20.08 29.09
C ALA A 79 -10.11 20.11 27.83
N LEU A 80 -9.85 21.07 26.93
CA LEU A 80 -10.53 21.16 25.63
C LEU A 80 -10.23 19.95 24.73
N LEU A 81 -9.00 19.42 24.79
CA LEU A 81 -8.62 18.22 24.05
C LEU A 81 -9.49 17.03 24.46
N LEU A 82 -9.66 16.83 25.78
CA LEU A 82 -10.43 15.75 26.34
C LEU A 82 -11.94 15.88 26.04
N GLU A 83 -12.47 17.11 26.04
CA GLU A 83 -13.85 17.39 25.61
C GLU A 83 -14.09 17.01 24.13
N LYS A 84 -13.15 17.40 23.23
CA LYS A 84 -13.22 17.03 21.82
C LYS A 84 -13.11 15.52 21.62
N ASP A 85 -12.20 14.85 22.34
CA ASP A 85 -12.03 13.41 22.34
C ASP A 85 -13.34 12.71 22.77
N ALA A 86 -13.94 13.12 23.88
CA ALA A 86 -15.20 12.55 24.37
C ALA A 86 -16.38 12.76 23.40
N LYS A 87 -16.48 13.94 22.79
CA LYS A 87 -17.51 14.23 21.79
C LYS A 87 -17.40 13.34 20.57
N LEU A 88 -16.19 13.19 20.01
CA LEU A 88 -15.95 12.33 18.85
C LEU A 88 -16.15 10.86 19.23
N SER A 89 -15.70 10.44 20.40
CA SER A 89 -15.89 9.07 20.91
C SER A 89 -17.37 8.69 21.03
N LYS A 90 -18.23 9.60 21.49
CA LYS A 90 -19.69 9.39 21.52
C LYS A 90 -20.27 9.21 20.10
N GLN A 91 -19.80 9.98 19.13
CA GLN A 91 -20.25 9.83 17.74
C GLN A 91 -19.78 8.51 17.10
N LEU A 92 -18.58 8.05 17.44
CA LEU A 92 -18.05 6.76 16.98
C LEU A 92 -18.81 5.59 17.61
N ALA A 93 -19.10 5.67 18.91
CA ALA A 93 -19.90 4.66 19.64
C ALA A 93 -21.31 4.53 19.07
N GLN A 94 -21.98 5.63 18.75
CA GLN A 94 -23.32 5.64 18.13
C GLN A 94 -23.34 4.94 16.76
N ARG A 95 -22.20 4.88 16.07
CA ARG A 95 -22.03 4.20 14.79
C ARG A 95 -21.51 2.77 14.90
N ASN A 96 -21.41 2.24 16.13
CA ASN A 96 -20.85 0.91 16.41
C ASN A 96 -19.42 0.72 15.88
N ILE A 97 -18.61 1.79 15.85
CA ILE A 97 -17.23 1.73 15.43
C ILE A 97 -16.36 1.40 16.64
N THR A 98 -15.47 0.41 16.48
CA THR A 98 -14.50 0.07 17.53
C THR A 98 -13.35 1.05 17.49
N PHE A 99 -13.08 1.70 18.62
CA PHE A 99 -12.02 2.70 18.74
C PHE A 99 -11.34 2.62 20.12
N LYS A 100 -10.20 3.29 20.24
CA LYS A 100 -9.50 3.52 21.51
C LYS A 100 -9.15 5.00 21.62
N SER A 101 -9.60 5.65 22.70
CA SER A 101 -9.46 7.08 22.95
C SER A 101 -9.14 7.38 24.39
N LEU A 102 -8.63 8.58 24.69
CA LEU A 102 -8.33 9.03 26.05
C LEU A 102 -9.58 9.13 26.91
N SER A 103 -10.73 9.52 26.33
CA SER A 103 -11.99 9.66 27.06
C SER A 103 -12.58 8.33 27.58
N GLN A 104 -12.08 7.18 27.10
CA GLN A 104 -12.40 5.87 27.67
C GLN A 104 -11.67 5.60 29.00
N TRP A 105 -10.56 6.32 29.24
CA TRP A 105 -9.79 6.21 30.46
C TRP A 105 -10.14 7.31 31.48
N ILE A 106 -10.27 8.55 31.02
CA ILE A 106 -10.57 9.68 31.86
C ILE A 106 -11.65 10.57 31.21
N SER A 107 -12.72 10.85 31.94
CA SER A 107 -13.78 11.74 31.47
C SER A 107 -13.35 13.22 31.51
N PRO A 108 -13.94 14.08 30.65
CA PRO A 108 -13.78 15.51 30.75
C PRO A 108 -14.09 16.08 32.14
N LEU A 109 -13.43 17.17 32.51
CA LEU A 109 -13.60 17.77 33.84
C LEU A 109 -15.06 18.12 34.19
N ALA A 110 -15.85 18.53 33.19
CA ALA A 110 -17.26 18.81 33.36
C ALA A 110 -18.07 17.53 33.76
N GLU A 111 -17.79 16.41 33.07
CA GLU A 111 -18.43 15.14 33.38
C GLU A 111 -17.99 14.58 34.75
N GLN A 112 -16.73 14.76 35.13
CA GLN A 112 -16.25 14.39 36.48
C GLN A 112 -16.98 15.16 37.56
N LYS A 113 -17.20 16.47 37.38
CA LYS A 113 -18.00 17.28 38.34
C LYS A 113 -19.45 16.82 38.42
N GLN A 114 -20.10 16.60 37.26
CA GLN A 114 -21.47 16.06 37.24
C GLN A 114 -21.58 14.71 37.94
N LEU A 115 -20.58 13.83 37.76
CA LEU A 115 -20.54 12.55 38.47
C LEU A 115 -20.38 12.78 39.98
N ALA A 116 -19.53 13.69 40.41
CA ALA A 116 -19.35 14.00 41.83
C ALA A 116 -20.66 14.54 42.48
N GLU A 117 -21.37 15.43 41.76
CA GLU A 117 -22.68 15.91 42.20
C GLU A 117 -23.72 14.76 42.28
N TYR A 118 -23.76 13.89 41.26
CA TYR A 118 -24.64 12.71 41.25
C TYR A 118 -24.36 11.80 42.43
N LEU A 119 -23.09 11.51 42.76
CA LEU A 119 -22.68 10.67 43.87
C LEU A 119 -23.13 11.20 45.23
N GLN A 120 -23.30 12.51 45.37
CA GLN A 120 -23.83 13.12 46.61
C GLN A 120 -25.34 12.86 46.82
N HIS A 121 -26.06 12.58 45.71
CA HIS A 121 -27.52 12.43 45.73
C HIS A 121 -27.96 10.97 45.58
N ILE A 122 -27.03 10.00 45.60
CA ILE A 122 -27.33 8.57 45.55
C ILE A 122 -28.10 8.17 46.83
N SER A 123 -29.23 7.51 46.64
CA SER A 123 -30.08 7.01 47.76
C SER A 123 -29.62 5.62 48.21
N ALA A 124 -30.09 5.23 49.43
CA ALA A 124 -29.78 3.89 49.95
C ALA A 124 -30.34 2.76 49.06
N ASP A 125 -31.42 3.01 48.34
CA ASP A 125 -32.06 2.03 47.46
C ASP A 125 -31.20 1.73 46.23
N ASP A 126 -30.43 2.71 45.74
CA ASP A 126 -29.56 2.57 44.54
C ASP A 126 -28.40 1.59 44.77
N TYR A 127 -27.99 1.39 46.02
CA TYR A 127 -26.92 0.45 46.39
C TYR A 127 -27.37 -0.69 47.32
N ALA A 128 -28.67 -0.97 47.39
CA ALA A 128 -29.22 -2.06 48.18
C ALA A 128 -28.56 -3.42 47.88
N VAL A 129 -28.24 -3.68 46.60
CA VAL A 129 -27.54 -4.89 46.16
C VAL A 129 -26.17 -5.06 46.83
N LEU A 130 -25.47 -3.97 47.15
CA LEU A 130 -24.19 -4.02 47.86
C LEU A 130 -24.37 -4.44 49.33
N ASN A 131 -25.50 -4.05 49.92
CA ASN A 131 -25.86 -4.49 51.26
C ASN A 131 -26.18 -5.98 51.30
N ASP A 132 -26.90 -6.49 50.30
CA ASP A 132 -27.25 -7.90 50.18
C ASP A 132 -26.05 -8.81 50.10
N ILE A 133 -24.94 -8.34 49.53
CA ILE A 133 -23.65 -9.06 49.47
C ILE A 133 -22.75 -8.79 50.68
N GLY A 134 -23.28 -8.09 51.73
CA GLY A 134 -22.61 -7.91 53.01
C GLY A 134 -21.68 -6.68 53.13
N VAL A 135 -21.80 -5.68 52.25
CA VAL A 135 -21.04 -4.41 52.37
C VAL A 135 -21.80 -3.46 53.31
N PRO A 136 -21.22 -3.03 54.46
CA PRO A 136 -21.90 -2.13 55.40
C PRO A 136 -22.23 -0.76 54.77
N ASN A 137 -23.45 -0.27 55.03
CA ASN A 137 -23.91 1.05 54.52
C ASN A 137 -22.97 2.20 54.87
N GLU A 138 -22.40 2.21 56.09
CA GLU A 138 -21.46 3.23 56.52
C GLU A 138 -20.21 3.30 55.62
N LYS A 139 -19.69 2.15 55.21
CA LYS A 139 -18.55 2.07 54.31
C LYS A 139 -18.89 2.55 52.89
N ILE A 140 -20.11 2.22 52.43
CA ILE A 140 -20.57 2.68 51.10
C ILE A 140 -20.67 4.21 51.12
N GLN A 141 -21.33 4.80 52.12
CA GLN A 141 -21.50 6.24 52.26
C GLN A 141 -20.16 6.97 52.43
N GLN A 142 -19.25 6.44 53.27
CA GLN A 142 -17.90 6.99 53.41
C GLN A 142 -17.16 7.05 52.07
N ASN A 143 -17.22 5.98 51.29
CA ASN A 143 -16.55 5.94 49.96
C ASN A 143 -17.23 6.87 48.94
N LEU A 144 -18.56 6.92 48.90
CA LEU A 144 -19.30 7.86 48.03
C LEU A 144 -18.98 9.31 48.38
N THR A 145 -18.93 9.65 49.67
CA THR A 145 -18.53 10.99 50.12
C THR A 145 -17.07 11.30 49.73
N ALA A 146 -16.15 10.37 49.95
CA ALA A 146 -14.76 10.54 49.60
C ALA A 146 -14.58 10.73 48.08
N LEU A 147 -15.31 9.99 47.22
CA LEU A 147 -15.28 10.12 45.76
C LEU A 147 -15.92 11.45 45.34
N SER A 148 -17.03 11.87 45.93
CA SER A 148 -17.72 13.11 45.54
C SER A 148 -16.95 14.37 45.95
N GLN A 149 -16.15 14.29 47.01
CA GLN A 149 -15.29 15.39 47.48
C GLN A 149 -13.90 15.37 46.89
N GLY A 150 -13.57 14.34 46.09
CA GLY A 150 -12.30 14.19 45.44
C GLY A 150 -12.04 15.32 44.44
N LYS A 151 -10.78 15.76 44.37
CA LYS A 151 -10.36 16.73 43.34
C LYS A 151 -10.46 16.08 41.94
N PRO A 152 -11.11 16.74 40.97
CA PRO A 152 -11.12 16.25 39.59
C PRO A 152 -9.69 16.03 39.07
N LEU A 153 -9.46 14.90 38.37
CA LEU A 153 -8.16 14.56 37.80
C LEU A 153 -7.96 15.27 36.48
N THR A 154 -6.79 15.85 36.29
CA THR A 154 -6.36 16.34 35.00
C THR A 154 -5.84 15.21 34.12
N LEU A 155 -5.76 15.43 32.81
CA LEU A 155 -5.23 14.42 31.87
C LEU A 155 -3.79 14.03 32.23
N SER A 156 -2.93 14.99 32.48
CA SER A 156 -1.54 14.75 32.87
C SER A 156 -1.41 13.94 34.18
N GLU A 157 -2.22 14.28 35.21
CA GLU A 157 -2.23 13.52 36.46
C GLU A 157 -2.65 12.07 36.23
N ALA A 158 -3.71 11.83 35.45
CA ALA A 158 -4.21 10.50 35.13
C ALA A 158 -3.21 9.65 34.32
N LEU A 159 -2.54 10.23 33.34
CA LEU A 159 -1.55 9.55 32.50
C LEU A 159 -0.25 9.21 33.26
N ASN A 160 0.06 9.92 34.35
CA ASN A 160 1.24 9.64 35.18
C ASN A 160 1.02 8.54 36.20
N THR A 161 -0.21 7.99 36.32
CA THR A 161 -0.49 6.80 37.14
C THR A 161 0.02 5.52 36.48
N GLN A 162 0.23 4.46 37.26
CA GLN A 162 0.60 3.13 36.70
C GLN A 162 -0.43 2.63 35.68
N LEU A 163 -1.71 2.81 35.94
CA LEU A 163 -2.79 2.41 35.04
C LEU A 163 -2.86 3.32 33.79
N GLY A 164 -2.52 4.58 33.93
CA GLY A 164 -2.49 5.57 32.83
C GLY A 164 -1.40 5.31 31.79
N GLN A 165 -0.34 4.58 32.14
CA GLN A 165 0.76 4.27 31.22
C GLN A 165 0.29 3.60 29.91
N ALA A 166 -0.71 2.73 29.99
CA ALA A 166 -1.29 2.05 28.82
C ALA A 166 -1.98 3.02 27.83
N TRP A 167 -2.37 4.20 28.28
CA TRP A 167 -3.08 5.21 27.50
C TRP A 167 -2.16 6.34 27.02
N LYS A 168 -0.97 6.44 27.60
CA LYS A 168 0.00 7.47 27.30
C LYS A 168 0.37 7.52 25.81
N MET A 169 0.34 6.39 25.10
CA MET A 169 0.57 6.30 23.67
C MET A 169 -0.46 7.06 22.81
N LEU A 170 -1.63 7.41 23.38
CA LEU A 170 -2.67 8.16 22.69
C LEU A 170 -2.51 9.68 22.85
N TYR A 171 -1.70 10.12 23.81
CA TYR A 171 -1.42 11.53 24.05
C TYR A 171 -0.08 11.90 23.43
N LEU A 172 -0.07 12.81 22.47
CA LEU A 172 1.14 13.25 21.76
C LEU A 172 1.87 14.38 22.46
N GLY A 173 1.22 14.99 23.47
CA GLY A 173 1.78 16.14 24.19
C GLY A 173 1.58 17.47 23.45
N GLU A 174 2.43 18.42 23.76
CA GLU A 174 2.43 19.74 23.16
C GLU A 174 3.16 19.70 21.81
N LEU A 175 2.47 20.02 20.71
CA LEU A 175 3.02 20.08 19.36
C LEU A 175 3.57 21.46 19.04
N ALA A 176 2.97 22.54 19.60
CA ALA A 176 3.36 23.91 19.44
C ALA A 176 2.92 24.70 20.69
N PRO A 177 3.44 25.91 20.93
CA PRO A 177 2.98 26.76 22.03
C PRO A 177 1.45 26.88 22.04
N ASN A 178 0.83 26.52 23.14
CA ASN A 178 -0.64 26.47 23.31
C ASN A 178 -1.36 25.51 22.35
N GLN A 179 -0.73 24.44 21.93
CA GLN A 179 -1.38 23.40 21.10
C GLN A 179 -0.99 22.00 21.56
N VAL A 180 -1.93 21.29 22.17
CA VAL A 180 -1.79 19.89 22.58
C VAL A 180 -2.52 18.98 21.63
N ALA A 181 -2.08 17.72 21.54
CA ALA A 181 -2.66 16.77 20.62
C ALA A 181 -2.83 15.36 21.22
N SER A 182 -3.82 14.67 20.69
CA SER A 182 -4.07 13.25 20.97
C SER A 182 -4.50 12.51 19.70
N ILE A 183 -4.49 11.18 19.78
CA ILE A 183 -4.99 10.32 18.72
C ILE A 183 -6.12 9.42 19.25
N ILE A 184 -7.15 9.25 18.41
CA ILE A 184 -8.15 8.21 18.58
C ILE A 184 -7.88 7.13 17.56
N LYS A 185 -7.46 5.95 17.99
CA LYS A 185 -7.23 4.80 17.11
C LYS A 185 -8.54 4.17 16.71
N ILE A 186 -8.68 3.85 15.42
CA ILE A 186 -9.87 3.22 14.85
C ILE A 186 -9.50 1.83 14.35
N SER A 187 -10.37 0.86 14.63
CA SER A 187 -10.25 -0.50 14.15
C SER A 187 -11.11 -0.64 12.89
N GLN A 188 -10.48 -0.73 11.73
CA GLN A 188 -11.06 -0.97 10.41
C GLN A 188 -12.41 -0.26 10.15
N ALA A 189 -12.34 0.99 9.71
CA ALA A 189 -13.54 1.74 9.33
C ALA A 189 -13.46 2.20 7.86
N ASP A 190 -14.63 2.48 7.29
CA ASP A 190 -14.72 3.10 5.97
C ASP A 190 -14.16 4.52 6.01
N SER A 191 -13.12 4.76 5.22
CA SER A 191 -12.38 6.03 5.21
C SER A 191 -13.26 7.20 4.78
N ALA A 192 -14.25 7.00 3.91
CA ALA A 192 -15.17 8.06 3.47
C ALA A 192 -16.08 8.52 4.62
N ILE A 193 -16.59 7.58 5.42
CA ILE A 193 -17.41 7.89 6.59
C ILE A 193 -16.59 8.61 7.66
N MET A 194 -15.36 8.18 7.86
CA MET A 194 -14.45 8.79 8.84
C MET A 194 -14.02 10.19 8.41
N GLN A 195 -13.74 10.40 7.12
CA GLN A 195 -13.42 11.71 6.58
C GLN A 195 -14.55 12.73 6.81
N ALA A 196 -15.81 12.30 6.78
CA ALA A 196 -16.96 13.15 7.05
C ALA A 196 -17.06 13.60 8.52
N LEU A 197 -16.41 12.90 9.45
CA LEU A 197 -16.32 13.28 10.87
C LEU A 197 -15.17 14.24 11.15
N ALA A 198 -14.20 14.33 10.26
CA ALA A 198 -13.11 15.29 10.35
C ALA A 198 -13.60 16.70 9.98
N ASN A 199 -13.11 17.73 10.70
CA ASN A 199 -13.42 19.13 10.40
C ASN A 199 -12.25 19.88 9.76
N ASN A 200 -11.10 19.21 9.60
CA ASN A 200 -9.85 19.75 9.05
C ASN A 200 -9.32 21.04 9.73
N ARG A 201 -9.81 21.32 10.95
CA ARG A 201 -9.30 22.41 11.82
C ARG A 201 -8.66 21.83 13.06
N ASP A 202 -9.43 21.03 13.80
CA ASP A 202 -9.03 20.44 15.08
C ASP A 202 -9.08 18.92 15.08
N ILE A 203 -9.81 18.32 14.13
CA ILE A 203 -10.03 16.88 13.99
C ILE A 203 -9.61 16.50 12.58
N PHE A 204 -8.50 15.76 12.45
CA PHE A 204 -7.94 15.31 11.19
C PHE A 204 -8.04 13.80 11.08
N TRP A 205 -8.65 13.32 10.00
CA TRP A 205 -8.64 11.90 9.69
C TRP A 205 -7.34 11.50 9.02
N GLN A 206 -6.74 10.43 9.48
CA GLN A 206 -5.53 9.86 8.91
C GLN A 206 -5.72 8.37 8.62
N ASP A 207 -5.60 8.02 7.35
CA ASP A 207 -5.51 6.63 6.90
C ASP A 207 -4.21 6.48 6.10
N LYS A 208 -3.15 6.11 6.82
CA LYS A 208 -1.80 5.99 6.23
C LYS A 208 -1.77 4.98 5.08
N ARG A 209 -2.56 3.91 5.17
CA ARG A 209 -2.61 2.89 4.12
C ARG A 209 -3.33 3.42 2.88
N ALA A 210 -4.49 4.04 3.03
CA ALA A 210 -5.21 4.65 1.93
C ALA A 210 -4.37 5.73 1.24
N TYR A 211 -3.71 6.59 2.02
CA TYR A 211 -2.79 7.61 1.51
C TYR A 211 -1.65 7.01 0.68
N LEU A 212 -0.98 5.97 1.21
CA LEU A 212 0.11 5.32 0.48
C LEU A 212 -0.40 4.63 -0.80
N ASN A 213 -1.50 3.90 -0.74
CA ASN A 213 -2.09 3.26 -1.91
C ASN A 213 -2.46 4.30 -2.99
N GLN A 214 -2.99 5.45 -2.57
CA GLN A 214 -3.29 6.56 -3.48
C GLN A 214 -2.01 7.14 -4.10
N ALA A 215 -0.98 7.42 -3.30
CA ALA A 215 0.30 7.94 -3.79
C ALA A 215 0.95 6.98 -4.81
N PHE A 216 0.85 5.67 -4.57
CA PHE A 216 1.36 4.68 -5.51
C PHE A 216 0.54 4.57 -6.78
N LYS A 217 -0.77 4.69 -6.69
CA LYS A 217 -1.63 4.78 -7.87
C LYS A 217 -1.27 5.98 -8.73
N GLU A 218 -1.09 7.15 -8.12
CA GLU A 218 -0.68 8.37 -8.81
C GLU A 218 0.71 8.23 -9.45
N ALA A 219 1.67 7.67 -8.73
CA ALA A 219 3.01 7.40 -9.27
C ALA A 219 2.96 6.46 -10.47
N LYS A 220 2.11 5.42 -10.44
CA LYS A 220 1.90 4.50 -11.56
C LYS A 220 1.29 5.20 -12.77
N GLU A 221 0.28 6.04 -12.56
CA GLU A 221 -0.35 6.83 -13.63
C GLU A 221 0.64 7.82 -14.25
N GLN A 222 1.45 8.50 -13.44
CA GLN A 222 2.53 9.37 -13.92
C GLN A 222 3.57 8.60 -14.72
N ALA A 223 3.99 7.42 -14.25
CA ALA A 223 4.93 6.56 -14.97
C ALA A 223 4.36 6.12 -16.32
N ALA A 224 3.07 5.81 -16.41
CA ALA A 224 2.41 5.46 -17.67
C ALA A 224 2.41 6.65 -18.66
N TRP A 225 2.10 7.86 -18.21
CA TRP A 225 2.14 9.06 -19.03
C TRP A 225 3.58 9.39 -19.51
N LEU A 226 4.55 9.35 -18.62
CA LEU A 226 5.96 9.55 -18.97
C LEU A 226 6.40 8.52 -20.01
N LYS A 227 5.88 7.29 -19.94
CA LYS A 227 6.17 6.26 -20.93
C LYS A 227 5.62 6.62 -22.32
N ILE A 228 4.37 7.07 -22.39
CA ILE A 228 3.77 7.49 -23.66
C ILE A 228 4.60 8.63 -24.28
N ILE A 229 4.95 9.63 -23.49
CA ILE A 229 5.80 10.75 -23.96
C ILE A 229 7.16 10.23 -24.43
N SER A 230 7.81 9.34 -23.67
CA SER A 230 9.08 8.72 -24.04
C SER A 230 8.99 7.96 -25.36
N PHE A 231 7.90 7.24 -25.61
CA PHE A 231 7.67 6.55 -26.88
C PHE A 231 7.53 7.51 -28.06
N VAL A 232 6.83 8.63 -27.86
CA VAL A 232 6.69 9.65 -28.89
C VAL A 232 8.05 10.27 -29.23
N ILE A 233 8.82 10.64 -28.20
CA ILE A 233 10.17 11.20 -28.39
C ILE A 233 11.09 10.20 -29.08
N ALA A 234 11.13 8.95 -28.61
CA ALA A 234 11.90 7.88 -29.23
C ALA A 234 11.49 7.65 -30.69
N GLY A 235 10.19 7.69 -30.97
CA GLY A 235 9.65 7.57 -32.32
C GLY A 235 10.13 8.67 -33.27
N LEU A 236 10.10 9.93 -32.80
CA LEU A 236 10.57 11.07 -33.55
C LEU A 236 12.10 10.99 -33.82
N LEU A 237 12.88 10.61 -32.83
CA LEU A 237 14.33 10.43 -32.98
C LEU A 237 14.67 9.29 -33.95
N LEU A 238 14.00 8.15 -33.81
CA LEU A 238 14.18 7.01 -34.71
C LEU A 238 13.76 7.35 -36.14
N TRP A 239 12.67 8.11 -36.31
CA TRP A 239 12.22 8.56 -37.62
C TRP A 239 13.26 9.48 -38.32
N LYS A 240 13.93 10.32 -37.52
CA LYS A 240 15.01 11.20 -38.04
C LYS A 240 16.27 10.44 -38.44
N VAL A 241 16.58 9.33 -37.77
CA VAL A 241 17.82 8.54 -37.96
C VAL A 241 17.62 7.41 -38.97
N PHE A 242 16.42 6.79 -38.96
CA PHE A 242 16.10 5.64 -39.80
C PHE A 242 14.95 5.94 -40.76
N GLU A 243 14.79 5.13 -41.78
CA GLU A 243 13.62 5.16 -42.65
C GLU A 243 12.36 4.85 -41.85
N THR A 244 11.22 5.44 -42.22
CA THR A 244 9.92 5.29 -41.55
C THR A 244 9.54 3.82 -41.28
N LYS A 245 9.72 2.94 -42.26
CA LYS A 245 9.42 1.50 -42.12
C LYS A 245 10.29 0.83 -41.06
N THR A 246 11.55 1.20 -40.96
CA THR A 246 12.49 0.67 -39.96
C THR A 246 12.15 1.19 -38.57
N SER A 247 11.87 2.48 -38.43
CA SER A 247 11.47 3.11 -37.18
C SER A 247 10.20 2.48 -36.59
N ILE A 248 9.18 2.23 -37.40
CA ILE A 248 7.97 1.54 -36.99
C ILE A 248 8.27 0.12 -36.50
N ARG A 249 9.14 -0.63 -37.20
CA ARG A 249 9.52 -1.98 -36.75
C ARG A 249 10.26 -1.96 -35.41
N ILE A 250 11.16 -1.01 -35.21
CA ILE A 250 11.88 -0.84 -33.93
C ILE A 250 10.90 -0.58 -32.79
N LEU A 251 9.97 0.35 -32.98
CA LEU A 251 8.97 0.68 -31.96
C LEU A 251 7.95 -0.44 -31.70
N PHE A 252 7.69 -1.28 -32.70
CA PHE A 252 6.73 -2.37 -32.55
C PHE A 252 7.24 -3.48 -31.62
N ILE A 253 8.56 -3.66 -31.49
CA ILE A 253 9.17 -4.67 -30.61
C ILE A 253 8.84 -4.42 -29.14
N PRO A 254 9.12 -3.23 -28.55
CA PRO A 254 8.75 -2.98 -27.16
C PRO A 254 7.23 -3.00 -26.93
N CYS A 255 6.42 -2.58 -27.89
CA CYS A 255 4.96 -2.69 -27.78
C CYS A 255 4.49 -4.13 -27.62
N ILE A 256 4.98 -5.06 -28.47
CA ILE A 256 4.68 -6.49 -28.33
C ILE A 256 5.17 -7.03 -26.99
N SER A 257 6.36 -6.62 -26.56
CA SER A 257 6.95 -7.10 -25.31
C SER A 257 6.15 -6.66 -24.10
N ILE A 258 5.68 -5.41 -24.06
CA ILE A 258 4.79 -4.91 -23.00
C ILE A 258 3.46 -5.65 -23.01
N LEU A 259 2.79 -5.71 -24.16
CA LEU A 259 1.49 -6.37 -24.27
C LEU A 259 1.56 -7.87 -23.95
N GLY A 260 2.62 -8.53 -24.41
CA GLY A 260 2.87 -9.94 -24.10
C GLY A 260 3.12 -10.19 -22.62
N THR A 261 3.87 -9.31 -21.96
CA THR A 261 4.13 -9.40 -20.52
C THR A 261 2.84 -9.19 -19.72
N ILE A 262 2.05 -8.17 -20.06
CA ILE A 262 0.72 -7.92 -19.44
C ILE A 262 -0.20 -9.13 -19.61
N ALA A 263 -0.22 -9.73 -20.80
CA ALA A 263 -1.02 -10.91 -21.06
C ALA A 263 -0.60 -12.13 -20.24
N ILE A 264 0.70 -12.36 -20.10
CA ILE A 264 1.21 -13.45 -19.26
C ILE A 264 0.87 -13.22 -17.80
N PHE A 265 1.00 -12.00 -17.27
CA PHE A 265 0.56 -11.64 -15.93
C PHE A 265 -0.93 -11.95 -15.72
N GLY A 266 -1.78 -11.59 -16.69
CA GLY A 266 -3.21 -11.89 -16.63
C GLY A 266 -3.52 -13.40 -16.63
N TRP A 267 -2.78 -14.21 -17.39
CA TRP A 267 -2.97 -15.67 -17.38
C TRP A 267 -2.48 -16.34 -16.10
N ILE A 268 -1.40 -15.86 -15.51
CA ILE A 268 -0.84 -16.41 -14.25
C ILE A 268 -1.61 -15.85 -13.04
N GLY A 269 -2.42 -14.80 -13.21
CA GLY A 269 -3.16 -14.17 -12.12
C GLY A 269 -2.29 -13.27 -11.24
N LEU A 270 -1.14 -12.81 -11.73
CA LEU A 270 -0.29 -11.85 -11.03
C LEU A 270 -0.82 -10.43 -11.23
N PRO A 271 -1.02 -9.65 -10.16
CA PRO A 271 -1.47 -8.27 -10.27
C PRO A 271 -0.36 -7.38 -10.84
N ILE A 272 -0.75 -6.41 -11.67
CA ILE A 272 0.14 -5.39 -12.21
C ILE A 272 0.11 -4.18 -11.27
N GLY A 273 1.14 -4.05 -10.45
CA GLY A 273 1.35 -2.91 -9.57
C GLY A 273 2.44 -1.97 -10.07
N LEU A 274 2.81 -1.00 -9.24
CA LEU A 274 3.83 0.01 -9.55
C LEU A 274 5.18 -0.61 -9.96
N PHE A 275 5.64 -1.64 -9.25
CA PHE A 275 6.93 -2.28 -9.55
C PHE A 275 6.91 -3.07 -10.86
N SER A 276 5.81 -3.76 -11.17
CA SER A 276 5.64 -4.38 -12.48
C SER A 276 5.66 -3.33 -13.59
N MET A 277 5.08 -2.15 -13.37
CA MET A 277 5.09 -1.05 -14.32
C MET A 277 6.51 -0.53 -14.58
N PHE A 278 7.33 -0.36 -13.53
CA PHE A 278 8.74 -0.02 -13.70
C PHE A 278 9.51 -1.09 -14.49
N GLY A 279 9.19 -2.37 -14.26
CA GLY A 279 9.72 -3.46 -15.08
C GLY A 279 9.36 -3.31 -16.56
N LEU A 280 8.09 -2.99 -16.87
CA LEU A 280 7.65 -2.74 -18.25
C LEU A 280 8.31 -1.51 -18.89
N LEU A 281 8.61 -0.48 -18.10
CA LEU A 281 9.40 0.67 -18.58
C LEU A 281 10.79 0.23 -19.03
N LEU A 282 11.47 -0.57 -18.21
CA LEU A 282 12.80 -1.09 -18.52
C LEU A 282 12.78 -2.03 -19.74
N VAL A 283 11.81 -2.95 -19.79
CA VAL A 283 11.61 -3.86 -20.96
C VAL A 283 11.53 -3.09 -22.27
N SER A 284 10.84 -1.96 -22.26
CA SER A 284 10.69 -1.16 -23.47
C SER A 284 12.01 -0.50 -23.93
N ALA A 285 12.85 -0.08 -22.99
CA ALA A 285 14.18 0.45 -23.31
C ALA A 285 15.06 -0.65 -23.90
N ILE A 286 15.12 -1.81 -23.22
CA ILE A 286 15.87 -2.99 -23.69
C ILE A 286 15.39 -3.44 -25.08
N GLY A 287 14.06 -3.42 -25.33
CA GLY A 287 13.50 -3.79 -26.63
C GLY A 287 13.93 -2.86 -27.76
N ILE A 288 14.01 -1.56 -27.51
CA ILE A 288 14.54 -0.57 -28.47
C ILE A 288 16.03 -0.83 -28.70
N ASP A 289 16.82 -1.02 -27.63
CA ASP A 289 18.26 -1.25 -27.72
C ASP A 289 18.58 -2.50 -28.56
N TYR A 290 17.85 -3.58 -28.34
CA TYR A 290 18.03 -4.81 -29.15
C TYR A 290 17.72 -4.59 -30.63
N ALA A 291 16.65 -3.85 -30.91
CA ALA A 291 16.26 -3.55 -32.29
C ALA A 291 17.25 -2.64 -32.98
N VAL A 292 17.72 -1.58 -32.30
CA VAL A 292 18.73 -0.64 -32.82
C VAL A 292 20.05 -1.37 -33.05
N TYR A 293 20.51 -2.19 -32.08
CA TYR A 293 21.73 -3.00 -32.24
C TYR A 293 21.68 -3.86 -33.49
N MET A 294 20.60 -4.61 -33.70
CA MET A 294 20.45 -5.46 -34.89
C MET A 294 20.49 -4.66 -36.20
N LYS A 295 20.10 -3.40 -36.20
CA LYS A 295 20.05 -2.55 -37.40
C LYS A 295 21.34 -1.80 -37.66
N THR A 296 22.04 -1.34 -36.61
CA THR A 296 23.20 -0.42 -36.75
C THR A 296 24.56 -1.13 -36.86
N VAL A 297 24.72 -2.25 -36.22
CA VAL A 297 26.00 -2.97 -36.21
C VAL A 297 26.25 -3.58 -37.60
N ASN A 298 27.46 -3.41 -38.13
CA ASN A 298 27.91 -3.95 -39.42
C ASN A 298 28.68 -5.27 -39.22
N GLU A 299 27.97 -6.31 -38.78
CA GLU A 299 28.51 -7.66 -38.62
C GLU A 299 27.65 -8.65 -39.39
N GLU A 300 28.17 -9.87 -39.53
CA GLU A 300 27.39 -10.98 -40.10
C GLU A 300 26.12 -11.23 -39.28
N PRO A 301 24.94 -11.41 -39.90
CA PRO A 301 23.67 -11.61 -39.18
C PRO A 301 23.70 -12.75 -38.16
N SER A 302 24.49 -13.79 -38.38
CA SER A 302 24.68 -14.89 -37.45
C SER A 302 25.39 -14.45 -36.16
N HIS A 303 26.41 -13.62 -36.24
CA HIS A 303 27.16 -13.10 -35.10
C HIS A 303 26.33 -12.13 -34.30
N LYS A 304 25.62 -11.19 -34.92
CA LYS A 304 24.69 -10.28 -34.23
C LYS A 304 23.65 -11.03 -33.38
N ARG A 305 23.06 -12.10 -33.93
CA ARG A 305 22.03 -12.91 -33.19
C ARG A 305 22.64 -13.58 -31.98
N ILE A 306 23.86 -14.08 -32.07
CA ILE A 306 24.54 -14.74 -30.95
C ILE A 306 24.87 -13.71 -29.86
N THR A 307 25.49 -12.57 -30.24
CA THR A 307 25.83 -11.49 -29.32
C THR A 307 24.59 -10.96 -28.59
N LEU A 308 23.52 -10.72 -29.35
CA LEU A 308 22.26 -10.29 -28.78
C LEU A 308 21.67 -11.32 -27.81
N THR A 309 21.70 -12.60 -28.16
CA THR A 309 21.20 -13.68 -27.30
C THR A 309 22.03 -13.79 -26.03
N LEU A 310 23.36 -13.66 -26.12
CA LEU A 310 24.24 -13.70 -24.96
C LEU A 310 23.99 -12.51 -24.02
N ALA A 311 23.83 -11.31 -24.57
CA ALA A 311 23.44 -10.11 -23.79
C ALA A 311 22.08 -10.28 -23.12
N ALA A 312 21.10 -10.84 -23.83
CA ALA A 312 19.80 -11.15 -23.24
C ALA A 312 19.87 -12.21 -22.14
N CYS A 313 20.70 -13.24 -22.29
CA CYS A 313 20.91 -14.27 -21.26
C CYS A 313 21.51 -13.68 -19.97
N THR A 314 22.51 -12.82 -20.08
CA THR A 314 23.11 -12.16 -18.90
C THR A 314 22.10 -11.26 -18.18
N THR A 315 21.32 -10.48 -18.92
CA THR A 315 20.23 -9.67 -18.40
C THR A 315 19.17 -10.55 -17.73
N LEU A 316 18.77 -11.63 -18.38
CA LEU A 316 17.76 -12.55 -17.88
C LEU A 316 18.20 -13.21 -16.56
N ILE A 317 19.44 -13.67 -16.45
CA ILE A 317 19.98 -14.26 -15.21
C ILE A 317 19.88 -13.25 -14.07
N SER A 318 20.29 -12.00 -14.30
CA SER A 318 20.24 -10.95 -13.28
C SER A 318 18.80 -10.70 -12.78
N PHE A 319 17.83 -10.59 -13.68
CA PHE A 319 16.44 -10.32 -13.31
C PHE A 319 15.70 -11.56 -12.79
N LEU A 320 16.07 -12.78 -13.20
CA LEU A 320 15.55 -14.01 -12.61
C LEU A 320 15.99 -14.15 -11.13
N LEU A 321 17.19 -13.73 -10.78
CA LEU A 321 17.60 -13.68 -9.36
C LEU A 321 16.70 -12.73 -8.55
N LEU A 322 16.32 -11.58 -9.10
CA LEU A 322 15.36 -10.68 -8.45
C LEU A 322 13.96 -11.31 -8.38
N ALA A 323 13.56 -12.09 -9.37
CA ALA A 323 12.27 -12.77 -9.40
C ALA A 323 12.10 -13.81 -8.28
N ILE A 324 13.20 -14.33 -7.73
CA ILE A 324 13.21 -15.29 -6.60
C ILE A 324 13.23 -14.57 -5.24
N SER A 325 13.28 -13.24 -5.22
CA SER A 325 13.30 -12.45 -3.98
C SER A 325 12.09 -12.75 -3.09
N SER A 326 12.32 -12.81 -1.79
CA SER A 326 11.23 -12.90 -0.79
C SER A 326 10.39 -11.63 -0.70
N THR A 327 10.87 -10.51 -1.24
CA THR A 327 10.15 -9.23 -1.29
C THR A 327 9.26 -9.18 -2.53
N PRO A 328 7.92 -9.23 -2.39
CA PRO A 328 7.01 -9.32 -3.53
C PRO A 328 7.18 -8.20 -4.57
N ALA A 329 7.49 -6.98 -4.12
CA ALA A 329 7.77 -5.84 -4.98
C ALA A 329 8.97 -6.09 -5.90
N VAL A 330 10.08 -6.60 -5.35
CA VAL A 330 11.30 -6.93 -6.10
C VAL A 330 11.07 -8.13 -7.01
N ALA A 331 10.34 -9.14 -6.51
CA ALA A 331 10.01 -10.33 -7.31
C ALA A 331 9.15 -9.98 -8.52
N THR A 332 8.09 -9.19 -8.36
CA THR A 332 7.21 -8.78 -9.47
C THR A 332 7.94 -7.92 -10.50
N PHE A 333 8.85 -7.04 -10.08
CA PHE A 333 9.74 -6.30 -10.98
C PHE A 333 10.63 -7.27 -11.78
N GLY A 334 11.32 -8.20 -11.09
CA GLY A 334 12.18 -9.20 -11.73
C GLY A 334 11.44 -10.09 -12.71
N ILE A 335 10.24 -10.58 -12.36
CA ILE A 335 9.38 -11.38 -13.23
C ILE A 335 8.98 -10.58 -14.48
N SER A 336 8.55 -9.33 -14.28
CA SER A 336 8.13 -8.43 -15.36
C SER A 336 9.23 -8.22 -16.39
N VAL A 337 10.45 -7.92 -15.92
CA VAL A 337 11.61 -7.70 -16.80
C VAL A 337 12.02 -9.01 -17.47
N SER A 338 12.07 -10.13 -16.75
CA SER A 338 12.49 -11.43 -17.31
C SER A 338 11.57 -11.87 -18.46
N ILE A 339 10.26 -11.81 -18.27
CA ILE A 339 9.29 -12.13 -19.31
C ILE A 339 9.44 -11.17 -20.50
N GLY A 340 9.52 -9.90 -20.21
CA GLY A 340 9.63 -8.87 -21.25
C GLY A 340 10.90 -8.98 -22.09
N VAL A 341 12.05 -9.29 -21.47
CA VAL A 341 13.32 -9.51 -22.16
C VAL A 341 13.25 -10.72 -23.10
N ILE A 342 12.64 -11.81 -22.64
CA ILE A 342 12.42 -13.00 -23.51
C ILE A 342 11.61 -12.63 -24.74
N ILE A 343 10.47 -11.93 -24.53
CA ILE A 343 9.59 -11.52 -25.63
C ILE A 343 10.31 -10.53 -26.55
N SER A 344 11.07 -9.55 -26.01
CA SER A 344 11.86 -8.60 -26.77
C SER A 344 12.90 -9.30 -27.65
N LEU A 345 13.65 -10.25 -27.09
CA LEU A 345 14.62 -11.03 -27.82
C LEU A 345 13.97 -11.79 -28.99
N LEU A 346 12.92 -12.58 -28.68
CA LEU A 346 12.22 -13.40 -29.69
C LEU A 346 11.64 -12.53 -30.81
N THR A 347 11.06 -11.39 -30.46
CA THR A 347 10.46 -10.46 -31.41
C THR A 347 11.53 -9.78 -32.27
N THR A 348 12.65 -9.37 -31.66
CA THR A 348 13.77 -8.75 -32.37
C THR A 348 14.38 -9.73 -33.39
N LEU A 349 14.65 -10.97 -32.98
CA LEU A 349 15.19 -12.01 -33.89
C LEU A 349 14.26 -12.30 -35.07
N LYS A 350 12.96 -12.08 -34.94
CA LYS A 350 11.96 -12.25 -35.99
C LYS A 350 11.77 -11.05 -36.91
N LEU A 351 11.71 -9.84 -36.35
CA LEU A 351 11.36 -8.64 -37.07
C LEU A 351 12.56 -7.90 -37.69
N MET A 352 13.76 -8.07 -37.10
CA MET A 352 14.98 -7.38 -37.52
C MET A 352 15.93 -8.34 -38.26
N ARG A 353 15.39 -9.04 -39.25
CA ARG A 353 16.15 -9.95 -40.13
C ARG A 353 17.10 -9.21 -41.05
#